data_8a2a82f137260346ae5e935151c0024d
#
_entry.id   8a2a82f137260346ae5e935151c0024d
#
_cell.length_a   1.000
_cell.length_b   1.000
_cell.length_c   1.000
_cell.angle_alpha   90.00
_cell.angle_beta   90.00
_cell.angle_gamma   90.00
#
_symmetry.space_group_name_H-M   'P 1'
#
loop_
_entity.id
_entity.type
_entity.pdbx_description
1 polymer ?
#
loop_
_entity_poly.entity_id
_entity_poly.type
_entity_poly.pdbx_seq_one_letter_code
_entity_poly.pdbx_strand_id
1 'polypeptide(L)'
;SVSVICSDKTGTLTQNRMTVRKLYTGGEVIDAKDADFRDPLQEPLLRTALLCSDAVISGDTEIGDPTETALVRLGETNGFDEDLVRNRWPRLTEIPFDSDRKMMSTVHKLAGGLMLVTKGATDVLLDRCVVTPEERARIEQVNEQFSNEGLRVLAFACRSVDSTAITLADENGLTFLGLIAMMDPPREESKAAVAECIRAGIRPIMITGDHKITAAAIAREIGILRDGTEAVEGAVIDGMSDEELQEFVPKVSVYARVSPEHK
;
A
#
# COMPACT_ATOMS: atom_id res chain seq x y z
N SER A 1 29.06 -26.91 4.84
CA SER A 1 28.26 -26.38 3.71
C SER A 1 26.93 -25.89 4.25
N VAL A 2 26.43 -24.75 3.74
CA VAL A 2 25.11 -24.22 4.08
C VAL A 2 24.10 -24.85 3.12
N SER A 3 23.00 -25.39 3.65
CA SER A 3 21.92 -26.01 2.86
C SER A 3 20.63 -25.18 2.85
N VAL A 4 20.47 -24.27 3.83
CA VAL A 4 19.29 -23.41 3.99
C VAL A 4 19.76 -22.01 4.38
N ILE A 5 19.11 -20.98 3.80
CA ILE A 5 19.27 -19.58 4.19
C ILE A 5 17.89 -19.04 4.55
N CYS A 6 17.72 -18.61 5.81
CA CYS A 6 16.53 -17.90 6.27
C CYS A 6 16.78 -16.39 6.18
N SER A 7 15.95 -15.68 5.45
CA SER A 7 16.08 -14.24 5.25
C SER A 7 14.83 -13.50 5.74
N ASP A 8 15.05 -12.39 6.42
CA ASP A 8 13.96 -11.46 6.72
C ASP A 8 13.49 -10.76 5.44
N LYS A 9 12.19 -10.43 5.36
CA LYS A 9 11.61 -9.73 4.21
C LYS A 9 12.02 -8.26 4.22
N THR A 10 11.64 -7.54 5.28
CA THR A 10 11.69 -6.08 5.31
C THR A 10 13.12 -5.56 5.47
N GLY A 11 13.54 -4.70 4.54
CA GLY A 11 14.88 -4.10 4.54
C GLY A 11 16.02 -5.03 4.11
N THR A 12 15.77 -6.34 3.98
CA THR A 12 16.74 -7.33 3.47
C THR A 12 16.41 -7.74 2.06
N LEU A 13 15.27 -8.40 1.85
CA LEU A 13 14.79 -8.78 0.53
C LEU A 13 14.05 -7.65 -0.18
N THR A 14 13.49 -6.70 0.57
CA THR A 14 12.78 -5.53 0.08
C THR A 14 13.55 -4.24 0.36
N GLN A 15 13.11 -3.15 -0.28
CA GLN A 15 13.77 -1.84 -0.20
C GLN A 15 13.51 -1.11 1.14
N ASN A 16 12.58 -1.59 1.97
CA ASN A 16 12.06 -0.91 3.15
C ASN A 16 11.48 0.47 2.82
N ARG A 17 10.81 0.58 1.68
CA ARG A 17 10.22 1.82 1.19
C ARG A 17 8.94 1.53 0.43
N MET A 18 7.82 2.06 0.92
CA MET A 18 6.54 1.94 0.22
C MET A 18 6.61 2.63 -1.15
N THR A 19 6.06 1.98 -2.15
CA THR A 19 6.05 2.47 -3.54
C THR A 19 4.67 2.20 -4.15
N VAL A 20 4.07 3.20 -4.77
CA VAL A 20 2.81 3.04 -5.50
C VAL A 20 3.04 2.14 -6.71
N ARG A 21 2.16 1.17 -6.91
CA ARG A 21 2.21 0.18 -8.00
C ARG A 21 1.04 0.33 -8.95
N LYS A 22 -0.15 0.59 -8.43
CA LYS A 22 -1.39 0.67 -9.22
C LYS A 22 -2.30 1.78 -8.70
N LEU A 23 -3.13 2.30 -9.60
CA LEU A 23 -4.23 3.20 -9.32
C LEU A 23 -5.52 2.62 -9.90
N TYR A 24 -6.65 3.03 -9.32
CA TYR A 24 -7.97 2.80 -9.89
C TYR A 24 -8.73 4.11 -9.87
N THR A 25 -9.09 4.63 -11.03
CA THR A 25 -9.89 5.86 -11.19
C THR A 25 -10.60 5.85 -12.54
N GLY A 26 -11.72 6.55 -12.65
CA GLY A 26 -12.49 6.58 -13.90
C GLY A 26 -13.00 5.20 -14.37
N GLY A 27 -13.05 4.21 -13.47
CA GLY A 27 -13.45 2.84 -13.81
C GLY A 27 -12.32 1.97 -14.37
N GLU A 28 -11.09 2.46 -14.42
CA GLU A 28 -9.93 1.78 -14.99
C GLU A 28 -8.82 1.55 -13.96
N VAL A 29 -8.11 0.43 -14.11
CA VAL A 29 -6.87 0.12 -13.37
C VAL A 29 -5.69 0.62 -14.20
N ILE A 30 -4.81 1.40 -13.57
CA ILE A 30 -3.67 2.05 -14.22
C ILE A 30 -2.39 1.65 -13.44
N ASP A 31 -1.35 1.24 -14.15
CA ASP A 31 -0.04 1.04 -13.53
C ASP A 31 0.56 2.40 -13.12
N ALA A 32 1.25 2.46 -11.98
CA ALA A 32 1.80 3.71 -11.47
C ALA A 32 2.79 4.40 -12.42
N LYS A 33 3.50 3.63 -13.25
CA LYS A 33 4.40 4.15 -14.31
C LYS A 33 3.67 4.92 -15.42
N ASP A 34 2.37 4.66 -15.60
CA ASP A 34 1.52 5.25 -16.62
C ASP A 34 0.59 6.34 -16.01
N ALA A 35 0.80 6.70 -14.73
CA ALA A 35 0.07 7.77 -14.07
C ALA A 35 0.35 9.12 -14.73
N ASP A 36 -0.71 9.86 -15.05
CA ASP A 36 -0.62 11.19 -15.67
C ASP A 36 -1.45 12.22 -14.90
N PHE A 37 -0.78 13.14 -14.22
CA PHE A 37 -1.41 14.25 -13.51
C PHE A 37 -2.10 15.28 -14.42
N ARG A 38 -1.90 15.20 -15.74
CA ARG A 38 -2.57 16.05 -16.74
C ARG A 38 -3.87 15.44 -17.26
N ASP A 39 -4.06 14.15 -17.03
CA ASP A 39 -5.29 13.45 -17.38
C ASP A 39 -6.43 13.92 -16.44
N PRO A 40 -7.51 14.51 -16.96
CA PRO A 40 -8.63 15.00 -16.15
C PRO A 40 -9.31 13.93 -15.29
N LEU A 41 -9.18 12.65 -15.64
CA LEU A 41 -9.72 11.53 -14.86
C LEU A 41 -8.82 11.15 -13.69
N GLN A 42 -7.50 11.31 -13.84
CA GLN A 42 -6.51 10.93 -12.84
C GLN A 42 -6.14 12.11 -11.91
N GLU A 43 -6.12 13.33 -12.44
CA GLU A 43 -5.67 14.53 -11.72
C GLU A 43 -6.37 14.72 -10.36
N PRO A 44 -7.71 14.58 -10.23
CA PRO A 44 -8.38 14.77 -8.95
C PRO A 44 -7.92 13.77 -7.87
N LEU A 45 -7.68 12.51 -8.24
CA LEU A 45 -7.16 11.49 -7.34
C LEU A 45 -5.73 11.83 -6.90
N LEU A 46 -4.87 12.11 -7.86
CA LEU A 46 -3.45 12.36 -7.63
C LEU A 46 -3.23 13.65 -6.84
N ARG A 47 -3.94 14.72 -7.15
CA ARG A 47 -3.93 15.98 -6.38
C ARG A 47 -4.40 15.74 -4.94
N THR A 48 -5.50 15.02 -4.75
CA THR A 48 -6.02 14.69 -3.42
C THR A 48 -5.00 13.90 -2.61
N ALA A 49 -4.29 12.97 -3.22
CA ALA A 49 -3.25 12.20 -2.56
C ALA A 49 -2.11 13.08 -2.03
N LEU A 50 -1.70 14.11 -2.79
CA LEU A 50 -0.68 15.07 -2.35
C LEU A 50 -1.19 16.03 -1.27
N LEU A 51 -2.42 16.55 -1.43
CA LEU A 51 -3.00 17.53 -0.50
C LEU A 51 -3.36 16.92 0.86
N CYS A 52 -3.83 15.67 0.86
CA CYS A 52 -4.22 14.96 2.07
C CYS A 52 -3.07 14.07 2.60
N SER A 53 -1.86 14.63 2.66
CA SER A 53 -0.65 13.98 3.17
C SER A 53 0.17 14.95 4.00
N ASP A 54 0.83 14.46 5.06
CA ASP A 54 1.72 15.22 5.94
C ASP A 54 3.19 14.95 5.63
N ALA A 55 3.49 13.93 4.83
CA ALA A 55 4.83 13.59 4.44
C ALA A 55 5.47 14.68 3.58
N VAL A 56 6.78 14.83 3.72
CA VAL A 56 7.62 15.77 2.97
C VAL A 56 8.83 15.02 2.44
N ILE A 57 9.19 15.29 1.19
CA ILE A 57 10.41 14.78 0.58
C ILE A 57 11.31 15.99 0.24
N SER A 58 12.53 15.97 0.73
CA SER A 58 13.54 17.00 0.43
C SER A 58 14.85 16.33 0.05
N GLY A 59 15.14 16.27 -1.24
CA GLY A 59 16.26 15.51 -1.79
C GLY A 59 16.17 14.03 -1.42
N ASP A 60 17.17 13.50 -0.71
CA ASP A 60 17.22 12.11 -0.26
C ASP A 60 16.51 11.87 1.10
N THR A 61 15.97 12.91 1.72
CA THR A 61 15.34 12.82 3.04
C THR A 61 13.84 12.71 2.90
N GLU A 62 13.27 11.63 3.45
CA GLU A 62 11.83 11.38 3.55
C GLU A 62 11.40 11.54 5.01
N ILE A 63 10.39 12.38 5.26
CA ILE A 63 9.82 12.61 6.60
C ILE A 63 8.33 12.33 6.53
N GLY A 64 7.82 11.47 7.40
CA GLY A 64 6.41 11.13 7.49
C GLY A 64 6.13 9.63 7.46
N ASP A 65 4.85 9.27 7.41
CA ASP A 65 4.42 7.87 7.27
C ASP A 65 4.86 7.30 5.91
N PRO A 66 5.36 6.05 5.84
CA PRO A 66 5.80 5.43 4.60
C PRO A 66 4.73 5.38 3.49
N THR A 67 3.44 5.29 3.86
CA THR A 67 2.36 5.31 2.86
C THR A 67 2.17 6.69 2.26
N GLU A 68 2.35 7.74 3.05
CA GLU A 68 2.27 9.13 2.58
C GLU A 68 3.49 9.52 1.76
N THR A 69 4.71 9.11 2.17
CA THR A 69 5.91 9.35 1.37
C THR A 69 5.82 8.68 0.00
N ALA A 70 5.15 7.51 -0.10
CA ALA A 70 4.88 6.86 -1.39
C ALA A 70 3.99 7.71 -2.31
N LEU A 71 2.97 8.38 -1.74
CA LEU A 71 2.08 9.27 -2.50
C LEU A 71 2.82 10.52 -3.01
N VAL A 72 3.63 11.14 -2.16
CA VAL A 72 4.43 12.31 -2.52
C VAL A 72 5.46 11.96 -3.62
N ARG A 73 6.14 10.83 -3.47
CA ARG A 73 7.09 10.33 -4.46
C ARG A 73 6.44 10.03 -5.82
N LEU A 74 5.20 9.54 -5.83
CA LEU A 74 4.45 9.39 -7.07
C LEU A 74 4.28 10.73 -7.80
N GLY A 75 4.02 11.82 -7.05
CA GLY A 75 3.98 13.17 -7.59
C GLY A 75 5.31 13.57 -8.21
N GLU A 76 6.41 13.50 -7.44
CA GLU A 76 7.75 13.87 -7.91
C GLU A 76 8.17 13.11 -9.17
N THR A 77 7.95 11.79 -9.19
CA THR A 77 8.28 10.93 -10.33
C THR A 77 7.55 11.34 -11.61
N ASN A 78 6.37 11.95 -11.47
CA ASN A 78 5.57 12.47 -12.59
C ASN A 78 5.76 13.98 -12.82
N GLY A 79 6.78 14.60 -12.22
CA GLY A 79 7.12 15.99 -12.42
C GLY A 79 6.23 16.99 -11.68
N PHE A 80 5.55 16.52 -10.63
CA PHE A 80 4.74 17.35 -9.74
C PHE A 80 5.46 17.55 -8.42
N ASP A 81 5.93 18.75 -8.21
CA ASP A 81 6.52 19.21 -6.97
C ASP A 81 5.40 19.40 -5.92
N GLU A 82 5.52 18.70 -4.79
CA GLU A 82 4.53 18.76 -3.70
C GLU A 82 4.42 20.16 -3.12
N ASP A 83 5.53 20.87 -2.98
CA ASP A 83 5.54 22.23 -2.44
C ASP A 83 4.78 23.19 -3.35
N LEU A 84 4.93 23.06 -4.66
CA LEU A 84 4.16 23.87 -5.62
C LEU A 84 2.67 23.56 -5.55
N VAL A 85 2.30 22.28 -5.42
CA VAL A 85 0.90 21.85 -5.28
C VAL A 85 0.30 22.38 -3.98
N ARG A 86 1.00 22.21 -2.84
CA ARG A 86 0.55 22.67 -1.52
C ARG A 86 0.52 24.19 -1.39
N ASN A 87 1.48 24.89 -1.99
CA ASN A 87 1.49 26.36 -2.02
C ASN A 87 0.35 26.92 -2.88
N ARG A 88 0.00 26.24 -3.98
CA ARG A 88 -1.13 26.65 -4.84
C ARG A 88 -2.48 26.43 -4.15
N TRP A 89 -2.62 25.38 -3.37
CA TRP A 89 -3.84 25.02 -2.65
C TRP A 89 -3.52 24.73 -1.17
N PRO A 90 -3.23 25.77 -0.37
CA PRO A 90 -2.84 25.59 1.01
C PRO A 90 -3.96 24.92 1.82
N ARG A 91 -3.54 24.12 2.79
CA ARG A 91 -4.44 23.50 3.77
C ARG A 91 -4.98 24.60 4.68
N LEU A 92 -6.30 24.71 4.76
CA LEU A 92 -6.99 25.69 5.57
C LEU A 92 -7.39 25.13 6.94
N THR A 93 -7.80 23.87 6.97
CA THR A 93 -8.13 23.12 8.20
C THR A 93 -8.07 21.63 7.91
N GLU A 94 -8.14 20.82 8.96
CA GLU A 94 -8.08 19.36 8.86
C GLU A 94 -8.88 18.66 9.94
N ILE A 95 -9.23 17.41 9.68
CA ILE A 95 -9.56 16.40 10.67
C ILE A 95 -8.42 15.39 10.60
N PRO A 96 -7.54 15.35 11.62
CA PRO A 96 -6.33 14.52 11.59
C PRO A 96 -6.65 13.02 11.44
N PHE A 97 -5.66 12.24 11.03
CA PHE A 97 -5.78 10.80 10.98
C PHE A 97 -6.10 10.24 12.36
N ASP A 98 -7.07 9.35 12.41
CA ASP A 98 -7.44 8.60 13.60
C ASP A 98 -7.51 7.11 13.26
N SER A 99 -6.84 6.27 14.07
CA SER A 99 -6.70 4.83 13.82
C SER A 99 -8.02 4.06 13.93
N ASP A 100 -8.94 4.51 14.78
CA ASP A 100 -10.24 3.87 14.95
C ASP A 100 -11.16 4.22 13.79
N ARG A 101 -11.08 5.48 13.34
CA ARG A 101 -11.80 6.00 12.18
C ARG A 101 -11.16 5.62 10.85
N LYS A 102 -9.86 5.31 10.84
CA LYS A 102 -9.05 4.94 9.66
C LYS A 102 -9.11 5.94 8.50
N MET A 103 -9.30 7.19 8.78
CA MET A 103 -9.45 8.27 7.79
C MET A 103 -8.76 9.56 8.26
N MET A 104 -8.45 10.41 7.27
CA MET A 104 -7.97 11.78 7.44
C MET A 104 -8.64 12.66 6.41
N SER A 105 -8.98 13.90 6.78
CA SER A 105 -9.56 14.88 5.86
C SER A 105 -8.87 16.21 5.98
N THR A 106 -8.69 16.91 4.86
CA THR A 106 -8.14 18.25 4.79
C THR A 106 -9.02 19.14 3.92
N VAL A 107 -9.06 20.44 4.19
CA VAL A 107 -9.82 21.42 3.41
C VAL A 107 -8.89 22.37 2.69
N HIS A 108 -9.16 22.57 1.41
CA HIS A 108 -8.38 23.42 0.53
C HIS A 108 -9.31 24.33 -0.27
N LYS A 109 -8.80 25.50 -0.70
CA LYS A 109 -9.53 26.38 -1.62
C LYS A 109 -9.12 26.05 -3.05
N LEU A 110 -10.00 25.39 -3.78
CA LEU A 110 -9.84 25.11 -5.21
C LEU A 110 -10.61 26.12 -6.07
N ALA A 111 -10.49 26.00 -7.40
CA ALA A 111 -11.14 26.93 -8.33
C ALA A 111 -12.68 27.03 -8.16
N GLY A 112 -13.33 25.94 -7.72
CA GLY A 112 -14.77 25.87 -7.49
C GLY A 112 -15.23 26.21 -6.07
N GLY A 113 -14.33 26.62 -5.17
CA GLY A 113 -14.68 26.92 -3.78
C GLY A 113 -13.88 26.08 -2.78
N LEU A 114 -14.43 25.91 -1.57
CA LEU A 114 -13.81 25.06 -0.56
C LEU A 114 -14.09 23.59 -0.86
N MET A 115 -13.04 22.78 -0.83
CA MET A 115 -13.10 21.34 -1.06
C MET A 115 -12.50 20.59 0.14
N LEU A 116 -13.30 19.73 0.74
CA LEU A 116 -12.84 18.72 1.68
C LEU A 116 -12.37 17.52 0.85
N VAL A 117 -11.12 17.12 1.07
CA VAL A 117 -10.51 15.93 0.48
C VAL A 117 -10.19 14.93 1.59
N THR A 118 -10.49 13.66 1.36
CA THR A 118 -10.40 12.61 2.37
C THR A 118 -9.64 11.42 1.81
N LYS A 119 -8.76 10.84 2.65
CA LYS A 119 -8.14 9.54 2.41
C LYS A 119 -8.46 8.58 3.55
N GLY A 120 -8.51 7.30 3.26
CA GLY A 120 -8.76 6.31 4.29
C GLY A 120 -8.76 4.86 3.79
N ALA A 121 -9.10 3.96 4.69
CA ALA A 121 -9.33 2.56 4.36
C ALA A 121 -10.55 2.43 3.45
N THR A 122 -10.46 1.56 2.44
CA THR A 122 -11.49 1.44 1.39
C THR A 122 -12.86 1.13 1.96
N ASP A 123 -12.96 0.18 2.90
CA ASP A 123 -14.19 -0.23 3.55
C ASP A 123 -14.90 0.95 4.23
N VAL A 124 -14.17 1.70 5.03
CA VAL A 124 -14.71 2.82 5.80
C VAL A 124 -15.05 4.01 4.89
N LEU A 125 -14.21 4.33 3.92
CA LEU A 125 -14.44 5.47 3.03
C LEU A 125 -15.63 5.25 2.11
N LEU A 126 -15.82 4.04 1.59
CA LEU A 126 -16.97 3.71 0.73
C LEU A 126 -18.31 3.88 1.44
N ASP A 127 -18.38 3.61 2.74
CA ASP A 127 -19.60 3.84 3.53
C ASP A 127 -19.94 5.33 3.67
N ARG A 128 -19.00 6.22 3.38
CA ARG A 128 -19.14 7.68 3.40
C ARG A 128 -19.38 8.27 2.02
N CYS A 129 -19.23 7.47 0.96
CA CYS A 129 -19.37 7.92 -0.42
C CYS A 129 -20.78 7.70 -0.97
N VAL A 130 -21.17 8.59 -1.89
CA VAL A 130 -22.38 8.43 -2.71
C VAL A 130 -21.97 7.65 -3.96
N VAL A 131 -22.24 6.35 -3.97
CA VAL A 131 -21.95 5.44 -5.08
C VAL A 131 -23.16 4.55 -5.34
N THR A 132 -23.36 4.14 -6.59
CA THR A 132 -24.38 3.12 -6.90
C THR A 132 -23.94 1.73 -6.40
N PRO A 133 -24.87 0.77 -6.23
CA PRO A 133 -24.54 -0.59 -5.86
C PRO A 133 -23.55 -1.24 -6.84
N GLU A 134 -23.67 -0.95 -8.14
CA GLU A 134 -22.80 -1.48 -9.20
C GLU A 134 -21.39 -0.89 -9.10
N GLU A 135 -21.28 0.43 -8.90
CA GLU A 135 -19.98 1.09 -8.69
C GLU A 135 -19.30 0.57 -7.42
N ARG A 136 -20.05 0.43 -6.32
CA ARG A 136 -19.55 -0.12 -5.07
C ARG A 136 -18.98 -1.51 -5.27
N ALA A 137 -19.75 -2.41 -5.88
CA ALA A 137 -19.31 -3.79 -6.14
C ALA A 137 -18.02 -3.83 -6.98
N ARG A 138 -17.91 -2.94 -7.99
CA ARG A 138 -16.69 -2.85 -8.82
C ARG A 138 -15.49 -2.34 -8.03
N ILE A 139 -15.65 -1.32 -7.19
CA ILE A 139 -14.58 -0.80 -6.35
C ILE A 139 -14.12 -1.86 -5.35
N GLU A 140 -15.04 -2.55 -4.70
CA GLU A 140 -14.74 -3.64 -3.75
C GLU A 140 -14.00 -4.79 -4.45
N GLN A 141 -14.39 -5.16 -5.66
CA GLN A 141 -13.71 -6.17 -6.47
C GLN A 141 -12.26 -5.77 -6.79
N VAL A 142 -12.03 -4.51 -7.19
CA VAL A 142 -10.67 -4.01 -7.47
C VAL A 142 -9.83 -3.95 -6.19
N ASN A 143 -10.42 -3.51 -5.08
CA ASN A 143 -9.76 -3.49 -3.78
C ASN A 143 -9.35 -4.91 -3.34
N GLU A 144 -10.22 -5.89 -3.53
CA GLU A 144 -9.92 -7.30 -3.25
C GLU A 144 -8.80 -7.83 -4.14
N GLN A 145 -8.85 -7.51 -5.44
CA GLN A 145 -7.79 -7.87 -6.38
C GLN A 145 -6.43 -7.30 -5.93
N PHE A 146 -6.35 -6.01 -5.62
CA PHE A 146 -5.12 -5.38 -5.15
C PHE A 146 -4.61 -5.98 -3.83
N SER A 147 -5.53 -6.27 -2.90
CA SER A 147 -5.20 -6.91 -1.63
C SER A 147 -4.64 -8.33 -1.83
N ASN A 148 -5.21 -9.10 -2.77
CA ASN A 148 -4.73 -10.44 -3.12
C ASN A 148 -3.37 -10.42 -3.84
N GLU A 149 -3.01 -9.31 -4.48
CA GLU A 149 -1.67 -9.05 -5.00
C GLU A 149 -0.68 -8.60 -3.89
N GLY A 150 -1.10 -8.52 -2.65
CA GLY A 150 -0.29 -8.10 -1.50
C GLY A 150 -0.10 -6.60 -1.39
N LEU A 151 -0.89 -5.81 -2.11
CA LEU A 151 -0.82 -4.36 -2.08
C LEU A 151 -1.61 -3.78 -0.89
N ARG A 152 -1.07 -2.73 -0.28
CA ARG A 152 -1.81 -1.88 0.65
C ARG A 152 -2.62 -0.88 -0.18
N VAL A 153 -3.92 -0.80 0.08
CA VAL A 153 -4.83 0.07 -0.67
C VAL A 153 -5.29 1.23 0.20
N LEU A 154 -5.23 2.45 -0.35
CA LEU A 154 -5.85 3.64 0.19
C LEU A 154 -6.94 4.12 -0.78
N ALA A 155 -8.09 4.48 -0.23
CA ALA A 155 -9.18 5.12 -0.96
C ALA A 155 -9.16 6.63 -0.78
N PHE A 156 -9.62 7.35 -1.79
CA PHE A 156 -9.67 8.81 -1.83
C PHE A 156 -11.04 9.29 -2.28
N ALA A 157 -11.52 10.35 -1.64
CA ALA A 157 -12.80 10.98 -1.97
C ALA A 157 -12.77 12.48 -1.69
N CYS A 158 -13.75 13.22 -2.18
CA CYS A 158 -13.88 14.64 -1.92
C CYS A 158 -15.35 15.09 -1.86
N ARG A 159 -15.58 16.29 -1.33
CA ARG A 159 -16.84 17.01 -1.45
C ARG A 159 -16.64 18.51 -1.27
N SER A 160 -17.51 19.30 -1.88
CA SER A 160 -17.60 20.74 -1.60
C SER A 160 -18.13 20.99 -0.19
N VAL A 161 -17.57 21.97 0.49
CA VAL A 161 -18.02 22.45 1.79
C VAL A 161 -18.19 23.98 1.77
N ASP A 162 -19.06 24.50 2.62
CA ASP A 162 -19.38 25.94 2.65
C ASP A 162 -18.51 26.72 3.65
N SER A 163 -17.81 26.00 4.53
CA SER A 163 -17.03 26.58 5.62
C SER A 163 -15.78 25.77 5.91
N THR A 164 -14.78 26.40 6.51
CA THR A 164 -13.62 25.74 7.10
C THR A 164 -13.88 25.15 8.49
N ALA A 165 -15.01 25.49 9.12
CA ALA A 165 -15.45 24.91 10.38
C ALA A 165 -16.08 23.53 10.18
N ILE A 166 -15.23 22.56 9.76
CA ILE A 166 -15.65 21.18 9.48
C ILE A 166 -15.73 20.33 10.76
N THR A 167 -16.56 19.30 10.69
CA THR A 167 -16.76 18.29 11.73
C THR A 167 -16.74 16.89 11.13
N LEU A 168 -16.79 15.85 11.96
CA LEU A 168 -16.91 14.47 11.49
C LEU A 168 -18.17 14.22 10.64
N ALA A 169 -19.21 15.01 10.77
CA ALA A 169 -20.42 14.92 9.95
C ALA A 169 -20.15 15.31 8.49
N ASP A 170 -19.13 16.13 8.24
CA ASP A 170 -18.76 16.57 6.89
C ASP A 170 -18.04 15.47 6.09
N GLU A 171 -17.54 14.44 6.76
CA GLU A 171 -16.96 13.25 6.14
C GLU A 171 -18.02 12.26 5.62
N ASN A 172 -19.18 12.75 5.20
CA ASN A 172 -20.27 11.97 4.59
C ASN A 172 -20.72 12.62 3.29
N GLY A 173 -21.38 11.86 2.44
CA GLY A 173 -21.83 12.32 1.14
C GLY A 173 -20.66 12.68 0.21
N LEU A 174 -19.56 11.92 0.31
CA LEU A 174 -18.35 12.12 -0.46
C LEU A 174 -18.50 11.59 -1.88
N THR A 175 -17.82 12.20 -2.83
CA THR A 175 -17.62 11.69 -4.19
C THR A 175 -16.35 10.86 -4.19
N PHE A 176 -16.46 9.59 -4.54
CA PHE A 176 -15.31 8.70 -4.67
C PHE A 176 -14.42 9.12 -5.84
N LEU A 177 -13.10 9.20 -5.63
CA LEU A 177 -12.12 9.58 -6.64
C LEU A 177 -11.34 8.39 -7.18
N GLY A 178 -11.00 7.43 -6.31
CA GLY A 178 -10.22 6.28 -6.71
C GLY A 178 -9.50 5.58 -5.56
N LEU A 179 -8.73 4.56 -5.95
CA LEU A 179 -7.83 3.81 -5.09
C LEU A 179 -6.39 4.02 -5.53
N ILE A 180 -5.48 4.04 -4.56
CA ILE A 180 -4.03 3.97 -4.79
C ILE A 180 -3.49 2.78 -4.02
N ALA A 181 -2.80 1.88 -4.72
CA ALA A 181 -2.29 0.64 -4.19
C ALA A 181 -0.76 0.62 -4.22
N MET A 182 -0.14 0.22 -3.11
CA MET A 182 1.29 0.31 -2.90
C MET A 182 1.84 -0.89 -2.13
N MET A 183 3.13 -1.11 -2.24
CA MET A 183 3.87 -2.12 -1.48
C MET A 183 5.32 -1.68 -1.26
N ASP A 184 6.01 -2.35 -0.35
CA ASP A 184 7.47 -2.30 -0.24
C ASP A 184 8.05 -3.29 -1.25
N PRO A 185 8.61 -2.82 -2.40
CA PRO A 185 9.03 -3.69 -3.48
C PRO A 185 10.29 -4.48 -3.13
N PRO A 186 10.49 -5.66 -3.73
CA PRO A 186 11.76 -6.37 -3.62
C PRO A 186 12.90 -5.54 -4.19
N ARG A 187 14.10 -5.78 -3.67
CA ARG A 187 15.34 -5.25 -4.27
C ARG A 187 15.61 -5.98 -5.58
N GLU A 188 16.16 -5.30 -6.56
CA GLU A 188 16.49 -5.91 -7.85
C GLU A 188 17.48 -7.07 -7.70
N GLU A 189 18.49 -6.89 -6.83
CA GLU A 189 19.49 -7.91 -6.53
C GLU A 189 18.94 -9.14 -5.80
N SER A 190 17.82 -9.02 -5.09
CA SER A 190 17.23 -10.13 -4.33
C SER A 190 16.82 -11.30 -5.23
N LYS A 191 16.24 -11.01 -6.38
CA LYS A 191 15.82 -12.03 -7.35
C LYS A 191 17.03 -12.80 -7.90
N ALA A 192 18.11 -12.09 -8.23
CA ALA A 192 19.34 -12.71 -8.72
C ALA A 192 20.00 -13.57 -7.63
N ALA A 193 20.11 -13.07 -6.39
CA ALA A 193 20.68 -13.79 -5.26
C ALA A 193 19.89 -15.05 -4.91
N VAL A 194 18.55 -14.98 -4.92
CA VAL A 194 17.69 -16.17 -4.72
C VAL A 194 17.94 -17.22 -5.79
N ALA A 195 18.03 -16.82 -7.06
CA ALA A 195 18.33 -17.73 -8.17
C ALA A 195 19.71 -18.39 -8.02
N GLU A 196 20.72 -17.66 -7.54
CA GLU A 196 22.03 -18.22 -7.24
C GLU A 196 22.01 -19.25 -6.11
N CYS A 197 21.31 -18.95 -5.01
CA CYS A 197 21.14 -19.91 -3.91
C CYS A 197 20.55 -21.23 -4.43
N ILE A 198 19.49 -21.15 -5.21
CA ILE A 198 18.81 -22.32 -5.77
C ILE A 198 19.75 -23.12 -6.68
N ARG A 199 20.52 -22.46 -7.55
CA ARG A 199 21.50 -23.12 -8.43
C ARG A 199 22.62 -23.82 -7.64
N ALA A 200 22.99 -23.25 -6.49
CA ALA A 200 23.98 -23.83 -5.58
C ALA A 200 23.44 -24.97 -4.71
N GLY A 201 22.16 -25.34 -4.86
CA GLY A 201 21.49 -26.33 -4.01
C GLY A 201 21.16 -25.84 -2.60
N ILE A 202 21.20 -24.52 -2.39
CA ILE A 202 20.82 -23.87 -1.13
C ILE A 202 19.34 -23.47 -1.21
N ARG A 203 18.61 -23.80 -0.17
CA ARG A 203 17.17 -23.49 -0.09
C ARG A 203 16.94 -22.14 0.59
N PRO A 204 16.47 -21.09 -0.12
CA PRO A 204 16.11 -19.83 0.50
C PRO A 204 14.72 -19.92 1.14
N ILE A 205 14.58 -19.38 2.34
CA ILE A 205 13.33 -19.29 3.11
C ILE A 205 13.12 -17.84 3.53
N MET A 206 11.89 -17.34 3.35
CA MET A 206 11.50 -16.02 3.84
C MET A 206 10.84 -16.15 5.20
N ILE A 207 11.29 -15.32 6.15
CA ILE A 207 10.71 -15.21 7.50
C ILE A 207 10.32 -13.74 7.71
N THR A 208 9.06 -13.47 8.09
CA THR A 208 8.59 -12.09 8.24
C THR A 208 7.47 -11.95 9.26
N GLY A 209 7.40 -10.78 9.91
CA GLY A 209 6.24 -10.38 10.71
C GLY A 209 5.03 -9.92 9.88
N ASP A 210 5.17 -9.77 8.56
CA ASP A 210 4.14 -9.30 7.67
C ASP A 210 3.00 -10.31 7.48
N HIS A 211 1.89 -9.81 6.92
CA HIS A 211 0.75 -10.64 6.56
C HIS A 211 1.12 -11.67 5.47
N LYS A 212 0.54 -12.87 5.56
CA LYS A 212 0.86 -14.00 4.66
C LYS A 212 0.68 -13.65 3.17
N ILE A 213 -0.37 -12.92 2.80
CA ILE A 213 -0.65 -12.55 1.40
C ILE A 213 0.48 -11.67 0.86
N THR A 214 0.88 -10.64 1.60
CA THR A 214 1.99 -9.74 1.21
C THR A 214 3.31 -10.49 1.10
N ALA A 215 3.63 -11.33 2.10
CA ALA A 215 4.85 -12.14 2.10
C ALA A 215 4.89 -13.11 0.91
N ALA A 216 3.78 -13.79 0.63
CA ALA A 216 3.65 -14.72 -0.49
C ALA A 216 3.80 -14.02 -1.85
N ALA A 217 3.24 -12.82 -2.02
CA ALA A 217 3.36 -12.04 -3.25
C ALA A 217 4.83 -11.69 -3.55
N ILE A 218 5.54 -11.14 -2.56
CA ILE A 218 6.98 -10.83 -2.68
C ILE A 218 7.81 -12.10 -2.93
N ALA A 219 7.55 -13.17 -2.17
CA ALA A 219 8.28 -14.41 -2.31
C ALA A 219 8.12 -15.07 -3.69
N ARG A 220 6.93 -14.95 -4.30
CA ARG A 220 6.70 -15.39 -5.70
C ARG A 220 7.49 -14.53 -6.67
N GLU A 221 7.46 -13.21 -6.53
CA GLU A 221 8.15 -12.27 -7.42
C GLU A 221 9.66 -12.51 -7.46
N ILE A 222 10.30 -12.82 -6.31
CA ILE A 222 11.73 -13.09 -6.22
C ILE A 222 12.11 -14.57 -6.38
N GLY A 223 11.14 -15.48 -6.49
CA GLY A 223 11.36 -16.90 -6.77
C GLY A 223 11.62 -17.79 -5.55
N ILE A 224 11.38 -17.30 -4.32
CA ILE A 224 11.42 -18.12 -3.09
C ILE A 224 10.20 -19.05 -3.03
N LEU A 225 9.00 -18.51 -3.24
CA LEU A 225 7.76 -19.29 -3.28
C LEU A 225 7.51 -19.78 -4.70
N ARG A 226 7.52 -21.10 -4.87
CA ARG A 226 7.40 -21.79 -6.18
C ARG A 226 6.39 -22.93 -6.05
N ASP A 227 6.03 -23.51 -7.20
CA ASP A 227 5.18 -24.70 -7.23
C ASP A 227 5.77 -25.83 -6.38
N GLY A 228 4.94 -26.43 -5.54
CA GLY A 228 5.33 -27.48 -4.59
C GLY A 228 5.84 -26.95 -3.24
N THR A 229 5.88 -25.63 -3.01
CA THR A 229 6.19 -25.04 -1.70
C THR A 229 5.04 -24.14 -1.23
N GLU A 230 4.96 -23.93 0.09
CA GLU A 230 3.85 -23.23 0.73
C GLU A 230 4.31 -22.00 1.50
N ALA A 231 3.37 -21.05 1.66
CA ALA A 231 3.45 -19.95 2.60
C ALA A 231 2.50 -20.22 3.77
N VAL A 232 2.99 -20.12 5.01
CA VAL A 232 2.22 -20.37 6.23
C VAL A 232 2.37 -19.22 7.21
N GLU A 233 1.47 -19.14 8.19
CA GLU A 233 1.63 -18.26 9.34
C GLU A 233 2.44 -18.97 10.44
N GLY A 234 3.24 -18.21 11.20
CA GLY A 234 4.09 -18.78 12.25
C GLY A 234 3.35 -19.64 13.27
N ALA A 235 2.12 -19.24 13.62
CA ALA A 235 1.29 -19.99 14.56
C ALA A 235 0.96 -21.44 14.12
N VAL A 236 1.13 -21.77 12.84
CA VAL A 236 0.90 -23.15 12.36
C VAL A 236 1.90 -24.14 12.94
N ILE A 237 3.12 -23.67 13.30
CA ILE A 237 4.15 -24.54 13.89
C ILE A 237 4.05 -24.64 15.42
N ASP A 238 3.18 -23.81 16.04
CA ASP A 238 2.94 -23.89 17.47
C ASP A 238 2.31 -25.23 17.86
N GLY A 239 2.94 -25.95 18.76
CA GLY A 239 2.42 -27.22 19.23
C GLY A 239 2.73 -28.44 18.34
N MET A 240 3.48 -28.28 17.24
CA MET A 240 4.01 -29.41 16.48
C MET A 240 5.12 -30.13 17.26
N SER A 241 5.15 -31.45 17.20
CA SER A 241 6.28 -32.23 17.69
C SER A 241 7.50 -32.11 16.77
N ASP A 242 8.68 -32.52 17.24
CA ASP A 242 9.88 -32.48 16.42
C ASP A 242 9.77 -33.35 15.15
N GLU A 243 9.07 -34.49 15.25
CA GLU A 243 8.79 -35.39 14.12
C GLU A 243 7.88 -34.68 13.08
N GLU A 244 6.81 -34.03 13.55
CA GLU A 244 5.89 -33.27 12.68
C GLU A 244 6.60 -32.10 11.99
N LEU A 245 7.46 -31.37 12.71
CA LEU A 245 8.26 -30.30 12.14
C LEU A 245 9.23 -30.80 11.06
N GLN A 246 9.89 -31.96 11.26
CA GLN A 246 10.78 -32.55 10.26
C GLN A 246 10.08 -32.87 8.93
N GLU A 247 8.81 -33.25 8.97
CA GLU A 247 8.01 -33.54 7.77
C GLU A 247 7.40 -32.28 7.15
N PHE A 248 7.11 -31.27 7.97
CA PHE A 248 6.43 -30.03 7.56
C PHE A 248 7.38 -29.00 6.96
N VAL A 249 8.47 -28.69 7.64
CA VAL A 249 9.45 -27.66 7.26
C VAL A 249 9.98 -27.80 5.81
N PRO A 250 10.24 -29.01 5.26
CA PRO A 250 10.67 -29.15 3.88
C PRO A 250 9.68 -28.62 2.84
N LYS A 251 8.39 -28.51 3.15
CA LYS A 251 7.33 -28.08 2.24
C LYS A 251 7.09 -26.58 2.27
N VAL A 252 7.64 -25.86 3.25
CA VAL A 252 7.36 -24.44 3.49
C VAL A 252 8.56 -23.60 3.09
N SER A 253 8.32 -22.56 2.31
CA SER A 253 9.34 -21.56 1.91
C SER A 253 9.10 -20.16 2.47
N VAL A 254 7.91 -19.89 3.03
CA VAL A 254 7.56 -18.59 3.59
C VAL A 254 6.84 -18.77 4.93
N TYR A 255 7.40 -18.14 5.96
CA TYR A 255 6.79 -18.04 7.29
C TYR A 255 6.41 -16.58 7.53
N ALA A 256 5.10 -16.31 7.58
CA ALA A 256 4.52 -14.99 7.82
C ALA A 256 4.00 -14.85 9.26
N ARG A 257 3.78 -13.64 9.76
CA ARG A 257 3.31 -13.39 11.12
C ARG A 257 4.16 -14.10 12.18
N VAL A 258 5.45 -14.12 11.96
CA VAL A 258 6.42 -14.80 12.83
C VAL A 258 6.74 -13.93 14.04
N SER A 259 6.62 -14.48 15.24
CA SER A 259 7.16 -13.88 16.46
C SER A 259 8.67 -14.17 16.59
N PRO A 260 9.40 -13.46 17.46
CA PRO A 260 10.80 -13.78 17.71
C PRO A 260 11.04 -15.23 18.17
N GLU A 261 10.05 -15.84 18.80
CA GLU A 261 10.12 -17.23 19.29
C GLU A 261 10.07 -18.28 18.17
N HIS A 262 9.51 -17.93 17.01
CA HIS A 262 9.46 -18.79 15.82
C HIS A 262 10.75 -18.73 14.97
N LYS A 263 11.64 -17.78 15.21
CA LYS A 263 12.91 -17.61 14.49
C LYS A 263 14.01 -18.49 15.07
#